data_bb031597378db6df9d36b653f9baac69
#
_entry.id   bb031597378db6df9d36b653f9baac69
#
_cell.length_a   1.000
_cell.length_b   1.000
_cell.length_c   1.000
_cell.angle_alpha   90.00
_cell.angle_beta   90.00
_cell.angle_gamma   90.00
#
_symmetry.space_group_name_H-M   'P 1'
#
loop_
_entity.id
_entity.type
_entity.pdbx_description
1 polymer ?
#
loop_
_entity_poly.entity_id
_entity_poly.type
_entity_poly.pdbx_seq_one_letter_code
_entity_poly.pdbx_strand_id
1 'polypeptide(L)'
;MRAIHLIGTLPQNRVSLETCARRRPQNTWNLFHTRAYLRMKVMRTRLRNLSLVLPLICFAAPLHAQDAAKILNQYVKASGGARALSKIQTIALEGTVAAQNGGKPGAYTFDIKLPNRYYSEMVMGDQSWIESFNGKSAWHQNAAGEISTLVGPEGAQLEAAARYYNSHLLNPKKSKLVISYVGAAQVRGKDASQLEVTMPSGVKWQIFFDAQSHLIVKESASVGGMNQEILYDDYRPENGVQLPHKIELHRAAALYSIDITRAAVNEPVGERVFDFPRNSQVQLPDLKALFKQIDSNQQALDKIKENYAGTKIEEETDYEGSGKPKKTDVRESTFFYLDGTEVSTLVKINGQPLSLEAQKKENARVLKQIDELEKSASKKASSGEKDKQEQKEEEDEDISIDAFLRACQFVNPRRERFRGQDVLVFDFEPNPEFKARSLVEKVIQKLGGVIWIDEKALDVVRLDAFFVNDMKFAGGLLADLQKGTRVVLEQTYVNNEVWLPTYQEVHIDVRFLLVKGVKVDGTTRYSDYKKFNVETLSTIGMPKPASDATAAPAPTTSPAKPQ
;
A
#
# COMPACT_ATOMS: atom_id res chain seq x y z
N MET A 1 8.24 13.46 -11.82
CA MET A 1 7.12 14.30 -11.42
C MET A 1 5.75 13.81 -11.85
N ARG A 2 5.64 13.16 -12.99
CA ARG A 2 4.41 12.41 -13.29
C ARG A 2 4.00 11.39 -12.21
N ALA A 3 4.90 10.99 -11.32
CA ALA A 3 4.54 10.22 -10.14
C ALA A 3 3.51 10.95 -9.23
N ILE A 4 3.57 12.26 -9.18
CA ILE A 4 2.60 13.09 -8.44
C ILE A 4 1.43 13.48 -9.36
N HIS A 5 1.66 13.52 -10.67
CA HIS A 5 0.63 13.79 -11.69
C HIS A 5 -0.45 12.68 -11.75
N LEU A 6 -0.11 11.44 -11.33
CA LEU A 6 -1.06 10.33 -11.23
C LEU A 6 -2.13 10.52 -10.15
N ILE A 7 -1.94 11.42 -9.19
CA ILE A 7 -3.02 11.81 -8.26
C ILE A 7 -4.09 12.65 -9.02
N GLY A 8 -3.71 13.31 -10.12
CA GLY A 8 -4.62 14.05 -11.01
C GLY A 8 -5.17 13.25 -12.17
N THR A 9 -4.52 12.17 -12.59
CA THR A 9 -4.97 11.26 -13.67
C THR A 9 -5.55 9.95 -13.13
N LEU A 10 -6.52 10.02 -12.25
CA LEU A 10 -7.54 8.97 -12.16
C LEU A 10 -8.11 8.76 -13.57
N PRO A 11 -8.41 7.51 -14.00
CA PRO A 11 -8.87 7.24 -15.36
C PRO A 11 -9.90 8.29 -15.74
N GLN A 12 -9.60 9.08 -16.76
CA GLN A 12 -10.46 10.16 -17.25
C GLN A 12 -11.76 9.60 -17.84
N ASN A 13 -12.61 9.08 -16.99
CA ASN A 13 -14.02 9.29 -17.14
C ASN A 13 -14.30 10.63 -16.42
N ARG A 14 -14.18 11.72 -17.16
CA ARG A 14 -14.38 13.08 -16.69
C ARG A 14 -15.58 13.16 -15.75
N VAL A 15 -15.34 13.24 -14.46
CA VAL A 15 -16.23 13.95 -13.54
C VAL A 15 -15.63 15.35 -13.40
N SER A 16 -15.91 16.19 -14.37
CA SER A 16 -15.69 17.64 -14.25
C SER A 16 -16.63 18.14 -13.17
N LEU A 17 -16.10 18.45 -12.00
CA LEU A 17 -16.83 18.91 -10.81
C LEU A 17 -17.31 20.37 -10.91
N GLU A 18 -16.95 21.11 -11.95
CA GLU A 18 -17.29 22.55 -12.04
C GLU A 18 -18.41 22.92 -13.02
N THR A 19 -18.97 22.02 -13.81
CA THR A 19 -20.01 22.38 -14.79
C THR A 19 -21.44 22.03 -14.39
N CYS A 20 -21.72 21.73 -13.14
CA CYS A 20 -23.09 21.40 -12.69
C CYS A 20 -23.97 22.62 -12.39
N ALA A 21 -23.51 23.86 -12.66
CA ALA A 21 -24.32 25.06 -12.37
C ALA A 21 -24.98 25.75 -13.58
N ARG A 22 -24.57 25.53 -14.83
CA ARG A 22 -25.27 26.13 -16.00
C ARG A 22 -24.85 25.49 -17.33
N ARG A 23 -25.56 24.45 -17.79
CA ARG A 23 -26.02 24.15 -19.15
C ARG A 23 -26.43 22.69 -19.25
N ARG A 24 -27.63 22.44 -19.80
CA ARG A 24 -28.14 21.06 -20.06
C ARG A 24 -27.17 20.35 -21.03
N PRO A 25 -26.63 19.17 -20.71
CA PRO A 25 -25.90 18.37 -21.65
C PRO A 25 -26.85 17.45 -22.40
N GLN A 26 -26.80 17.51 -23.72
CA GLN A 26 -27.30 16.41 -24.54
C GLN A 26 -26.18 15.36 -24.66
N ASN A 27 -26.57 14.12 -24.32
CA ASN A 27 -25.96 12.86 -24.78
C ASN A 27 -24.51 12.51 -24.42
N THR A 28 -24.23 12.12 -23.18
CA THR A 28 -23.20 11.09 -22.90
C THR A 28 -23.40 10.33 -21.58
N TRP A 29 -24.59 10.43 -20.96
CA TRP A 29 -24.90 9.79 -19.67
C TRP A 29 -25.70 8.48 -19.78
N ASN A 30 -25.77 7.85 -20.94
CA ASN A 30 -26.68 6.71 -21.20
C ASN A 30 -26.15 5.31 -20.85
N LEU A 31 -24.96 5.16 -20.27
CA LEU A 31 -24.48 3.80 -19.91
C LEU A 31 -24.56 3.48 -18.41
N PHE A 32 -24.72 4.47 -17.54
CA PHE A 32 -24.88 4.23 -16.09
C PHE A 32 -26.30 4.33 -15.57
N HIS A 33 -27.21 5.02 -16.27
CA HIS A 33 -28.59 5.20 -15.81
C HIS A 33 -29.57 4.12 -16.25
N THR A 34 -29.30 3.34 -17.27
CA THR A 34 -30.22 2.32 -17.80
C THR A 34 -30.33 1.07 -16.90
N ARG A 35 -29.39 0.81 -16.02
CA ARG A 35 -29.51 -0.32 -15.08
C ARG A 35 -30.17 0.00 -13.74
N ALA A 36 -30.21 1.25 -13.33
CA ALA A 36 -30.87 1.67 -12.10
C ALA A 36 -32.39 1.89 -12.28
N TYR A 37 -32.85 2.29 -13.46
CA TYR A 37 -34.27 2.61 -13.72
C TYR A 37 -35.15 1.36 -13.99
N LEU A 38 -34.54 0.26 -14.49
CA LEU A 38 -35.32 -0.96 -14.73
C LEU A 38 -35.58 -1.80 -13.45
N ARG A 39 -34.85 -1.55 -12.36
CA ARG A 39 -35.09 -2.26 -11.09
C ARG A 39 -36.15 -1.62 -10.19
N MET A 40 -36.55 -0.37 -10.43
CA MET A 40 -37.58 0.29 -9.61
C MET A 40 -39.03 0.05 -10.09
N LYS A 41 -39.24 -0.47 -11.29
CA LYS A 41 -40.57 -0.69 -11.85
C LYS A 41 -41.17 -2.08 -11.60
N VAL A 42 -40.36 -3.04 -11.11
CA VAL A 42 -40.80 -4.43 -10.84
C VAL A 42 -41.16 -4.66 -9.36
N MET A 43 -40.94 -3.67 -8.49
CA MET A 43 -41.15 -3.84 -7.03
C MET A 43 -42.47 -3.26 -6.48
N ARG A 44 -43.43 -2.87 -7.36
CA ARG A 44 -44.73 -2.28 -6.92
C ARG A 44 -45.96 -3.15 -7.07
N THR A 45 -45.83 -4.40 -7.48
CA THR A 45 -47.02 -5.25 -7.72
C THR A 45 -46.96 -6.64 -7.10
N ARG A 46 -46.41 -6.83 -5.90
CA ARG A 46 -46.72 -8.05 -5.11
C ARG A 46 -46.61 -7.79 -3.61
N LEU A 47 -47.57 -7.04 -3.08
CA LEU A 47 -47.82 -6.98 -1.64
C LEU A 47 -49.35 -7.04 -1.42
N ARG A 48 -49.89 -8.23 -1.60
CA ARG A 48 -51.20 -8.59 -1.01
C ARG A 48 -51.23 -10.10 -0.85
N ASN A 49 -51.43 -10.53 0.40
CA ASN A 49 -51.57 -11.90 0.89
C ASN A 49 -50.25 -12.67 1.12
N LEU A 50 -49.73 -12.58 2.33
CA LEU A 50 -49.28 -13.76 3.07
C LEU A 50 -49.33 -13.48 4.58
N SER A 51 -50.23 -14.19 5.23
CA SER A 51 -50.42 -14.23 6.67
C SER A 51 -49.22 -14.81 7.42
N LEU A 52 -49.02 -14.27 8.61
CA LEU A 52 -48.27 -14.80 9.76
C LEU A 52 -47.80 -16.26 9.66
N VAL A 53 -46.53 -16.42 9.44
CA VAL A 53 -45.70 -17.46 10.08
C VAL A 53 -44.47 -16.73 10.58
N LEU A 54 -44.42 -16.46 11.87
CA LEU A 54 -43.24 -15.98 12.59
C LEU A 54 -42.23 -17.14 12.62
N PRO A 55 -41.12 -17.11 11.86
CA PRO A 55 -40.02 -17.97 12.22
C PRO A 55 -39.38 -17.31 13.43
N LEU A 56 -39.35 -18.03 14.52
CA LEU A 56 -38.48 -17.84 15.66
C LEU A 56 -37.03 -17.94 15.10
N ILE A 57 -36.53 -16.86 14.52
CA ILE A 57 -35.12 -16.71 14.25
C ILE A 57 -34.51 -16.57 15.64
N CYS A 58 -34.06 -17.69 16.19
CA CYS A 58 -33.08 -17.72 17.26
C CYS A 58 -31.97 -16.73 16.84
N PHE A 59 -31.92 -15.59 17.50
CA PHE A 59 -30.73 -14.80 17.59
C PHE A 59 -29.66 -15.71 18.21
N ALA A 60 -28.97 -16.47 17.38
CA ALA A 60 -27.63 -16.93 17.70
C ALA A 60 -26.76 -15.67 17.71
N ALA A 61 -26.94 -14.83 18.73
CA ALA A 61 -25.98 -13.82 19.08
C ALA A 61 -24.65 -14.55 19.30
N PRO A 62 -23.52 -13.99 18.86
CA PRO A 62 -22.26 -14.72 18.77
C PRO A 62 -21.79 -15.08 20.17
N LEU A 63 -22.00 -16.33 20.58
CA LEU A 63 -21.34 -16.97 21.74
C LEU A 63 -19.84 -16.67 21.71
N HIS A 64 -19.24 -16.58 20.54
CA HIS A 64 -17.82 -16.31 20.29
C HIS A 64 -17.32 -14.93 20.79
N ALA A 65 -18.17 -13.89 20.81
CA ALA A 65 -17.76 -12.58 21.30
C ALA A 65 -17.68 -12.53 22.85
N GLN A 66 -18.51 -13.30 23.53
CA GLN A 66 -18.47 -13.42 25.00
C GLN A 66 -17.25 -14.21 25.43
N ASP A 67 -16.85 -15.24 24.69
CA ASP A 67 -15.67 -16.05 24.99
C ASP A 67 -14.38 -15.24 24.82
N ALA A 68 -14.23 -14.45 23.75
CA ALA A 68 -13.09 -13.58 23.55
C ALA A 68 -12.95 -12.56 24.69
N ALA A 69 -14.02 -11.90 25.09
CA ALA A 69 -13.99 -10.92 26.19
C ALA A 69 -13.61 -11.57 27.53
N LYS A 70 -14.11 -12.79 27.80
CA LYS A 70 -13.76 -13.57 29.01
C LYS A 70 -12.28 -13.90 29.04
N ILE A 71 -11.72 -14.42 27.94
CA ILE A 71 -10.30 -14.79 27.83
C ILE A 71 -9.43 -13.56 28.04
N LEU A 72 -9.75 -12.43 27.38
CA LEU A 72 -9.00 -11.20 27.56
C LEU A 72 -9.05 -10.66 29.00
N ASN A 73 -10.20 -10.73 29.67
CA ASN A 73 -10.31 -10.33 31.07
C ASN A 73 -9.45 -11.22 32.00
N GLN A 74 -9.40 -12.52 31.73
CA GLN A 74 -8.55 -13.45 32.46
C GLN A 74 -7.07 -13.13 32.22
N TYR A 75 -6.67 -12.90 30.97
CA TYR A 75 -5.32 -12.48 30.61
C TYR A 75 -4.92 -11.16 31.29
N VAL A 76 -5.75 -10.11 31.21
CA VAL A 76 -5.46 -8.83 31.86
C VAL A 76 -5.24 -9.00 33.35
N LYS A 77 -6.06 -9.85 34.02
CA LYS A 77 -5.90 -10.15 35.44
C LYS A 77 -4.60 -10.90 35.71
N ALA A 78 -4.28 -11.92 34.94
CA ALA A 78 -3.07 -12.74 35.07
C ALA A 78 -1.80 -11.93 34.81
N SER A 79 -1.82 -10.99 33.86
CA SER A 79 -0.68 -10.17 33.46
C SER A 79 -0.34 -9.02 34.45
N GLY A 80 -1.05 -8.90 35.58
CA GLY A 80 -0.81 -7.86 36.60
C GLY A 80 -1.99 -6.93 36.86
N GLY A 81 -3.09 -7.10 36.09
CA GLY A 81 -4.32 -6.36 36.24
C GLY A 81 -4.37 -5.04 35.45
N ALA A 82 -5.56 -4.58 35.20
CA ALA A 82 -5.81 -3.38 34.37
C ALA A 82 -5.09 -2.13 34.88
N ARG A 83 -4.95 -1.98 36.22
CA ARG A 83 -4.29 -0.82 36.81
C ARG A 83 -2.78 -0.79 36.55
N ALA A 84 -2.10 -1.94 36.59
CA ALA A 84 -0.67 -2.02 36.30
C ALA A 84 -0.43 -1.83 34.79
N LEU A 85 -1.16 -2.56 33.95
CA LEU A 85 -1.05 -2.47 32.49
C LEU A 85 -1.34 -1.06 31.96
N SER A 86 -2.30 -0.33 32.55
CA SER A 86 -2.64 1.05 32.10
C SER A 86 -1.55 2.08 32.40
N LYS A 87 -0.60 1.76 33.27
CA LYS A 87 0.53 2.64 33.61
C LYS A 87 1.78 2.41 32.78
N ILE A 88 1.80 1.37 31.96
CA ILE A 88 2.95 1.07 31.12
C ILE A 88 3.12 2.19 30.09
N GLN A 89 4.30 2.76 30.03
CA GLN A 89 4.74 3.71 29.02
C GLN A 89 5.80 3.10 28.11
N THR A 90 6.66 2.24 28.69
CA THR A 90 7.75 1.56 28.01
C THR A 90 7.90 0.15 28.54
N ILE A 91 8.30 -0.78 27.68
CA ILE A 91 8.88 -2.07 28.04
C ILE A 91 10.19 -2.19 27.27
N ALA A 92 11.27 -2.55 27.97
CA ALA A 92 12.57 -2.84 27.41
C ALA A 92 13.01 -4.25 27.85
N LEU A 93 13.34 -5.11 26.88
CA LEU A 93 13.85 -6.45 27.13
C LEU A 93 15.25 -6.58 26.51
N GLU A 94 16.19 -7.05 27.28
CA GLU A 94 17.55 -7.35 26.82
C GLU A 94 17.86 -8.82 27.17
N GLY A 95 18.58 -9.50 26.30
CA GLY A 95 18.89 -10.90 26.51
C GLY A 95 19.92 -11.46 25.55
N THR A 96 20.04 -12.77 25.56
CA THR A 96 20.87 -13.51 24.61
C THR A 96 20.00 -14.23 23.60
N VAL A 97 20.46 -14.33 22.38
CA VAL A 97 19.82 -15.10 21.31
C VAL A 97 20.77 -16.17 20.78
N ALA A 98 20.27 -17.38 20.58
CA ALA A 98 21.02 -18.48 19.99
C ALA A 98 20.19 -19.13 18.88
N ALA A 99 20.79 -19.38 17.71
CA ALA A 99 20.16 -20.17 16.67
C ALA A 99 20.30 -21.67 16.96
N GLN A 100 19.23 -22.45 16.79
CA GLN A 100 19.29 -23.90 17.09
C GLN A 100 20.20 -24.70 16.14
N ASN A 101 20.49 -24.19 14.95
CA ASN A 101 21.42 -24.81 14.01
C ASN A 101 22.91 -24.62 14.40
N GLY A 102 23.19 -24.07 15.57
CA GLY A 102 24.52 -23.81 16.09
C GLY A 102 25.00 -22.39 15.86
N GLY A 103 26.14 -22.05 16.45
CA GLY A 103 26.72 -20.71 16.42
C GLY A 103 26.96 -20.17 17.83
N LYS A 104 27.67 -19.06 17.92
CA LYS A 104 27.84 -18.36 19.20
C LYS A 104 26.56 -17.61 19.54
N PRO A 105 26.13 -17.62 20.82
CA PRO A 105 25.03 -16.75 21.24
C PRO A 105 25.32 -15.28 20.92
N GLY A 106 24.27 -14.58 20.56
CA GLY A 106 24.29 -13.15 20.27
C GLY A 106 23.50 -12.34 21.30
N ALA A 107 23.24 -11.08 20.97
CA ALA A 107 22.43 -10.19 21.80
C ALA A 107 21.03 -10.03 21.21
N TYR A 108 20.04 -9.90 22.07
CA TYR A 108 18.64 -9.58 21.73
C TYR A 108 18.20 -8.33 22.46
N THR A 109 17.54 -7.44 21.75
CA THR A 109 16.91 -6.23 22.31
C THR A 109 15.49 -6.11 21.77
N PHE A 110 14.56 -5.75 22.63
CA PHE A 110 13.18 -5.47 22.27
C PHE A 110 12.68 -4.29 23.10
N ASP A 111 12.26 -3.22 22.41
CA ASP A 111 11.75 -2.02 23.03
C ASP A 111 10.39 -1.63 22.46
N ILE A 112 9.46 -1.29 23.34
CA ILE A 112 8.22 -0.60 22.96
C ILE A 112 8.04 0.67 23.78
N LYS A 113 7.40 1.66 23.16
CA LYS A 113 7.05 2.93 23.80
C LYS A 113 5.73 3.46 23.28
N LEU A 114 4.86 3.85 24.20
CA LEU A 114 3.59 4.47 23.81
C LEU A 114 3.80 5.74 22.95
N PRO A 115 2.89 6.05 22.04
CA PRO A 115 1.65 5.31 21.78
C PRO A 115 1.81 4.10 20.83
N ASN A 116 2.87 4.01 20.01
CA ASN A 116 3.01 3.03 18.96
C ASN A 116 4.45 2.90 18.44
N ARG A 117 5.45 2.92 19.31
CA ARG A 117 6.84 2.70 18.90
C ARG A 117 7.24 1.26 19.15
N TYR A 118 8.06 0.71 18.29
CA TYR A 118 8.52 -0.67 18.31
C TYR A 118 9.94 -0.75 17.79
N TYR A 119 10.78 -1.51 18.46
CA TYR A 119 12.14 -1.84 18.07
C TYR A 119 12.44 -3.27 18.45
N SER A 120 13.05 -4.04 17.56
CA SER A 120 13.57 -5.36 17.82
C SER A 120 14.91 -5.52 17.11
N GLU A 121 15.91 -5.99 17.81
CA GLU A 121 17.24 -6.24 17.27
C GLU A 121 17.76 -7.61 17.68
N MET A 122 18.37 -8.31 16.74
CA MET A 122 19.16 -9.52 16.97
C MET A 122 20.56 -9.32 16.40
N VAL A 123 21.56 -9.42 17.25
CA VAL A 123 22.97 -9.36 16.86
C VAL A 123 23.59 -10.73 17.02
N MET A 124 24.11 -11.32 15.95
CA MET A 124 24.80 -12.61 15.97
C MET A 124 26.13 -12.52 15.18
N GLY A 125 27.25 -12.62 15.88
CA GLY A 125 28.57 -12.34 15.28
C GLY A 125 28.65 -10.89 14.81
N ASP A 126 29.00 -10.70 13.54
CA ASP A 126 29.12 -9.36 12.91
C ASP A 126 27.79 -8.91 12.24
N GLN A 127 26.74 -9.69 12.35
CA GLN A 127 25.46 -9.42 11.70
C GLN A 127 24.44 -8.88 12.71
N SER A 128 23.71 -7.85 12.32
CA SER A 128 22.59 -7.28 13.08
C SER A 128 21.37 -7.21 12.18
N TRP A 129 20.25 -7.68 12.71
CA TRP A 129 18.92 -7.56 12.09
C TRP A 129 18.07 -6.67 12.98
N ILE A 130 17.55 -5.61 12.41
CA ILE A 130 16.71 -4.64 13.12
C ILE A 130 15.38 -4.52 12.41
N GLU A 131 14.30 -4.44 13.18
CA GLU A 131 12.97 -4.03 12.73
C GLU A 131 12.46 -2.94 13.66
N SER A 132 11.99 -1.85 13.09
CA SER A 132 11.54 -0.71 13.90
C SER A 132 10.37 0.03 13.27
N PHE A 133 9.50 0.55 14.12
CA PHE A 133 8.47 1.52 13.79
C PHE A 133 8.59 2.72 14.72
N ASN A 134 8.91 3.89 14.18
CA ASN A 134 9.15 5.10 14.98
C ASN A 134 7.87 5.91 15.27
N GLY A 135 6.70 5.33 15.03
CA GLY A 135 5.40 5.98 15.15
C GLY A 135 4.86 6.58 13.86
N LYS A 136 5.69 6.68 12.82
CA LYS A 136 5.34 7.19 11.48
C LYS A 136 5.80 6.23 10.38
N SER A 137 7.07 5.86 10.38
CA SER A 137 7.73 5.06 9.35
C SER A 137 8.21 3.74 9.92
N ALA A 138 8.01 2.68 9.14
CA ALA A 138 8.53 1.35 9.38
C ALA A 138 9.86 1.18 8.63
N TRP A 139 10.86 0.60 9.27
CA TRP A 139 12.14 0.33 8.63
C TRP A 139 12.79 -0.93 9.18
N HIS A 140 13.67 -1.51 8.38
CA HIS A 140 14.50 -2.62 8.81
C HIS A 140 15.98 -2.42 8.41
N GLN A 141 16.86 -3.13 9.11
CA GLN A 141 18.24 -3.37 8.72
C GLN A 141 18.44 -4.86 8.50
N ASN A 142 19.00 -5.24 7.36
CA ASN A 142 19.34 -6.63 7.08
C ASN A 142 20.74 -6.99 7.62
N ALA A 143 21.10 -8.28 7.51
CA ALA A 143 22.40 -8.80 7.97
C ALA A 143 23.64 -8.09 7.35
N ALA A 144 23.49 -7.51 6.18
CA ALA A 144 24.57 -6.75 5.51
C ALA A 144 24.67 -5.30 6.02
N GLY A 145 23.83 -4.89 6.98
CA GLY A 145 23.77 -3.53 7.50
C GLY A 145 23.01 -2.55 6.58
N GLU A 146 22.36 -3.05 5.53
CA GLU A 146 21.59 -2.21 4.62
C GLU A 146 20.25 -1.85 5.26
N ILE A 147 19.94 -0.57 5.29
CA ILE A 147 18.70 -0.02 5.84
C ILE A 147 17.72 0.16 4.70
N SER A 148 16.46 -0.24 4.93
CA SER A 148 15.36 -0.04 3.99
C SER A 148 14.09 0.40 4.71
N THR A 149 13.41 1.38 4.15
CA THR A 149 12.07 1.76 4.58
C THR A 149 11.06 0.75 4.08
N LEU A 150 10.25 0.23 4.98
CA LEU A 150 9.16 -0.68 4.67
C LEU A 150 7.87 0.10 4.45
N VAL A 151 7.23 -0.14 3.32
CA VAL A 151 5.94 0.44 2.93
C VAL A 151 5.00 -0.67 2.46
N GLY A 152 3.75 -0.35 2.15
CA GLY A 152 2.80 -1.37 1.71
C GLY A 152 2.49 -2.40 2.81
N PRO A 153 2.28 -3.66 2.45
CA PRO A 153 1.96 -4.73 3.40
C PRO A 153 3.02 -4.93 4.48
N GLU A 154 4.30 -4.83 4.13
CA GLU A 154 5.41 -5.03 5.07
C GLU A 154 5.46 -3.90 6.11
N GLY A 155 5.32 -2.65 5.69
CA GLY A 155 5.22 -1.50 6.59
C GLY A 155 3.98 -1.57 7.49
N ALA A 156 2.83 -1.98 6.93
CA ALA A 156 1.61 -2.19 7.69
C ALA A 156 1.74 -3.29 8.75
N GLN A 157 2.54 -4.32 8.50
CA GLN A 157 2.82 -5.38 9.48
C GLN A 157 3.65 -4.86 10.65
N LEU A 158 4.68 -4.03 10.42
CA LEU A 158 5.45 -3.42 11.51
C LEU A 158 4.64 -2.39 12.30
N GLU A 159 3.82 -1.57 11.62
CA GLU A 159 2.85 -0.71 12.33
C GLU A 159 1.89 -1.54 13.18
N ALA A 160 1.40 -2.66 12.66
CA ALA A 160 0.53 -3.58 13.39
C ALA A 160 1.22 -4.17 14.63
N ALA A 161 2.49 -4.60 14.52
CA ALA A 161 3.29 -5.08 15.65
C ALA A 161 3.42 -3.98 16.73
N ALA A 162 3.80 -2.76 16.32
CA ALA A 162 3.91 -1.63 17.22
C ALA A 162 2.59 -1.34 17.96
N ARG A 163 1.47 -1.35 17.24
CA ARG A 163 0.13 -1.14 17.80
C ARG A 163 -0.29 -2.25 18.74
N TYR A 164 -0.03 -3.51 18.34
CA TYR A 164 -0.37 -4.69 19.11
C TYR A 164 0.35 -4.71 20.46
N TYR A 165 1.67 -4.63 20.46
CA TYR A 165 2.46 -4.68 21.69
C TYR A 165 2.17 -3.50 22.62
N ASN A 166 2.00 -2.29 22.10
CA ASN A 166 1.64 -1.12 22.89
C ASN A 166 0.19 -1.12 23.40
N SER A 167 -0.70 -1.97 22.86
CA SER A 167 -2.08 -2.08 23.32
C SER A 167 -2.21 -2.81 24.66
N HIS A 168 -1.26 -3.69 24.97
CA HIS A 168 -1.31 -4.67 26.08
C HIS A 168 -2.63 -5.44 26.14
N LEU A 169 -3.40 -5.46 25.03
CA LEU A 169 -4.76 -5.99 24.92
C LEU A 169 -5.76 -5.45 25.98
N LEU A 170 -5.41 -4.35 26.65
CA LEU A 170 -6.16 -3.79 27.77
C LEU A 170 -7.48 -3.16 27.34
N ASN A 171 -7.49 -2.43 26.23
CA ASN A 171 -8.68 -1.77 25.70
C ASN A 171 -8.71 -1.86 24.17
N PRO A 172 -9.12 -3.02 23.62
CA PRO A 172 -9.09 -3.26 22.18
C PRO A 172 -9.86 -2.21 21.36
N LYS A 173 -11.01 -1.76 21.85
CA LYS A 173 -11.82 -0.73 21.16
C LYS A 173 -11.08 0.60 21.03
N LYS A 174 -10.38 1.05 22.09
CA LYS A 174 -9.56 2.27 22.05
C LYS A 174 -8.41 2.14 21.06
N SER A 175 -7.79 0.96 21.00
CA SER A 175 -6.71 0.64 20.06
C SER A 175 -7.21 0.28 18.67
N LYS A 176 -8.55 0.32 18.44
CA LYS A 176 -9.22 -0.07 17.18
C LYS A 176 -8.89 -1.51 16.74
N LEU A 177 -8.68 -2.42 17.70
CA LEU A 177 -8.47 -3.83 17.46
C LEU A 177 -9.81 -4.56 17.42
N VAL A 178 -10.00 -5.42 16.43
CA VAL A 178 -11.12 -6.35 16.37
C VAL A 178 -10.62 -7.71 16.84
N ILE A 179 -11.23 -8.27 17.90
CA ILE A 179 -10.80 -9.53 18.48
C ILE A 179 -11.93 -10.54 18.37
N SER A 180 -11.62 -11.72 17.84
CA SER A 180 -12.54 -12.84 17.68
C SER A 180 -11.99 -14.11 18.31
N TYR A 181 -12.87 -14.91 18.91
CA TYR A 181 -12.53 -16.26 19.38
C TYR A 181 -12.48 -17.21 18.19
N VAL A 182 -11.39 -17.96 18.07
CA VAL A 182 -11.19 -18.95 17.00
C VAL A 182 -11.56 -20.35 17.47
N GLY A 183 -11.13 -20.75 18.68
CA GLY A 183 -11.39 -22.06 19.22
C GLY A 183 -10.45 -22.48 20.34
N ALA A 184 -10.63 -23.70 20.83
CA ALA A 184 -9.65 -24.37 21.67
C ALA A 184 -8.48 -24.84 20.81
N ALA A 185 -7.28 -24.83 21.39
CA ALA A 185 -6.04 -25.24 20.75
C ALA A 185 -5.13 -25.96 21.75
N GLN A 186 -4.03 -26.50 21.27
CA GLN A 186 -2.95 -27.00 22.12
C GLN A 186 -1.62 -26.36 21.71
N VAL A 187 -0.84 -25.95 22.71
CA VAL A 187 0.51 -25.42 22.54
C VAL A 187 1.46 -26.25 23.40
N ARG A 188 2.44 -26.91 22.78
CA ARG A 188 3.38 -27.81 23.47
C ARG A 188 2.66 -28.85 24.35
N GLY A 189 1.51 -29.37 23.89
CA GLY A 189 0.71 -30.40 24.61
C GLY A 189 -0.12 -29.86 25.78
N LYS A 190 -0.17 -28.54 26.01
CA LYS A 190 -1.03 -27.90 27.01
C LYS A 190 -2.24 -27.27 26.34
N ASP A 191 -3.37 -27.29 27.00
CA ASP A 191 -4.61 -26.69 26.51
C ASP A 191 -4.49 -25.18 26.47
N ALA A 192 -4.95 -24.59 25.38
CA ALA A 192 -4.94 -23.17 25.13
C ALA A 192 -6.24 -22.70 24.45
N SER A 193 -6.50 -21.42 24.55
CA SER A 193 -7.57 -20.73 23.81
C SER A 193 -6.98 -19.83 22.74
N GLN A 194 -7.44 -19.96 21.50
CA GLN A 194 -6.96 -19.16 20.36
C GLN A 194 -7.88 -17.97 20.09
N LEU A 195 -7.30 -16.77 20.02
CA LEU A 195 -7.94 -15.56 19.54
C LEU A 195 -7.27 -15.07 18.25
N GLU A 196 -8.05 -14.45 17.38
CA GLU A 196 -7.55 -13.66 16.25
C GLU A 196 -7.75 -12.18 16.55
N VAL A 197 -6.69 -11.40 16.40
CA VAL A 197 -6.70 -9.94 16.49
C VAL A 197 -6.50 -9.37 15.09
N THR A 198 -7.49 -8.60 14.61
CA THR A 198 -7.40 -7.88 13.34
C THR A 198 -7.11 -6.41 13.62
N MET A 199 -6.04 -5.89 13.02
CA MET A 199 -5.61 -4.51 13.11
C MET A 199 -6.40 -3.60 12.16
N PRO A 200 -6.40 -2.28 12.35
CA PRO A 200 -7.02 -1.34 11.41
C PRO A 200 -6.51 -1.44 9.98
N SER A 201 -5.24 -1.86 9.81
CA SER A 201 -4.61 -2.12 8.51
C SER A 201 -5.07 -3.44 7.84
N GLY A 202 -5.92 -4.24 8.51
CA GLY A 202 -6.31 -5.57 8.05
C GLY A 202 -5.32 -6.68 8.42
N VAL A 203 -4.15 -6.36 8.95
CA VAL A 203 -3.17 -7.35 9.43
C VAL A 203 -3.78 -8.17 10.57
N LYS A 204 -3.59 -9.48 10.50
CA LYS A 204 -4.11 -10.44 11.46
C LYS A 204 -3.01 -11.01 12.33
N TRP A 205 -3.32 -11.21 13.60
CA TRP A 205 -2.45 -11.76 14.63
C TRP A 205 -3.17 -12.88 15.37
N GLN A 206 -2.57 -14.07 15.42
CA GLN A 206 -3.11 -15.21 16.16
C GLN A 206 -2.45 -15.27 17.52
N ILE A 207 -3.22 -15.36 18.59
CA ILE A 207 -2.74 -15.37 19.97
C ILE A 207 -3.32 -16.58 20.69
N PHE A 208 -2.48 -17.27 21.45
CA PHE A 208 -2.85 -18.45 22.21
C PHE A 208 -2.62 -18.19 23.70
N PHE A 209 -3.67 -18.36 24.48
CA PHE A 209 -3.67 -18.16 25.92
C PHE A 209 -3.73 -19.51 26.60
N ASP A 210 -2.78 -19.79 27.50
CA ASP A 210 -2.77 -21.02 28.29
C ASP A 210 -4.02 -21.13 29.17
N ALA A 211 -4.63 -22.29 29.24
CA ALA A 211 -5.90 -22.50 29.93
C ALA A 211 -5.79 -22.38 31.47
N GLN A 212 -4.59 -22.57 32.04
CA GLN A 212 -4.36 -22.55 33.50
C GLN A 212 -3.82 -21.19 33.95
N SER A 213 -2.72 -20.73 33.36
CA SER A 213 -2.09 -19.46 33.72
C SER A 213 -2.81 -18.24 33.14
N HIS A 214 -3.57 -18.41 32.07
CA HIS A 214 -4.21 -17.37 31.26
C HIS A 214 -3.22 -16.36 30.62
N LEU A 215 -1.93 -16.67 30.62
CA LEU A 215 -0.90 -15.88 29.96
C LEU A 215 -0.77 -16.28 28.47
N ILE A 216 -0.20 -15.41 27.65
CA ILE A 216 0.08 -15.70 26.25
C ILE A 216 1.21 -16.73 26.21
N VAL A 217 1.00 -17.85 25.51
CA VAL A 217 2.01 -18.90 25.35
C VAL A 217 2.51 -19.03 23.92
N LYS A 218 1.75 -18.45 22.96
CA LYS A 218 2.15 -18.45 21.55
C LYS A 218 1.51 -17.29 20.82
N GLU A 219 2.24 -16.71 19.88
CA GLU A 219 1.76 -15.78 18.88
C GLU A 219 2.17 -16.24 17.48
N SER A 220 1.36 -15.91 16.47
CA SER A 220 1.70 -16.15 15.06
C SER A 220 1.21 -14.98 14.22
N ALA A 221 2.12 -14.37 13.46
CA ALA A 221 1.85 -13.23 12.62
C ALA A 221 2.90 -13.08 11.51
N SER A 222 2.62 -12.21 10.54
CA SER A 222 3.65 -11.69 9.63
C SER A 222 4.12 -10.33 10.13
N VAL A 223 5.43 -10.17 10.22
CA VAL A 223 6.09 -8.92 10.64
C VAL A 223 7.20 -8.61 9.64
N GLY A 224 7.22 -7.39 9.10
CA GLY A 224 8.25 -6.96 8.15
C GLY A 224 8.38 -7.84 6.91
N GLY A 225 7.30 -8.45 6.42
CA GLY A 225 7.31 -9.38 5.28
C GLY A 225 7.61 -10.83 5.63
N MET A 226 7.91 -11.15 6.90
CA MET A 226 8.26 -12.50 7.33
C MET A 226 7.21 -13.09 8.25
N ASN A 227 6.77 -14.33 7.94
CA ASN A 227 5.94 -15.09 8.85
C ASN A 227 6.78 -15.55 10.04
N GLN A 228 6.25 -15.32 11.23
CA GLN A 228 6.89 -15.74 12.48
C GLN A 228 5.89 -16.37 13.44
N GLU A 229 6.40 -17.24 14.26
CA GLU A 229 5.74 -17.87 15.39
C GLU A 229 6.60 -17.65 16.61
N ILE A 230 6.03 -17.15 17.69
CA ILE A 230 6.73 -16.81 18.92
C ILE A 230 6.09 -17.61 20.04
N LEU A 231 6.88 -18.38 20.78
CA LEU A 231 6.44 -19.09 21.97
C LEU A 231 7.07 -18.45 23.20
N TYR A 232 6.28 -18.30 24.23
CA TYR A 232 6.66 -17.63 25.48
C TYR A 232 6.64 -18.62 26.64
N ASP A 233 7.62 -18.46 27.54
CA ASP A 233 7.73 -19.26 28.76
C ASP A 233 8.41 -18.43 29.86
N ASP A 234 8.50 -18.99 31.08
CA ASP A 234 9.18 -18.42 32.24
C ASP A 234 8.74 -16.99 32.53
N TYR A 235 7.43 -16.80 32.73
CA TYR A 235 6.87 -15.52 33.09
C TYR A 235 7.27 -15.11 34.51
N ARG A 236 7.81 -13.89 34.66
CA ARG A 236 8.23 -13.33 35.96
C ARG A 236 7.61 -11.94 36.16
N PRO A 237 7.35 -11.56 37.41
CA PRO A 237 6.78 -10.25 37.71
C PRO A 237 7.86 -9.16 37.63
N GLU A 238 7.68 -8.20 36.73
CA GLU A 238 8.52 -7.04 36.55
C GLU A 238 7.68 -5.76 36.76
N ASN A 239 7.96 -5.02 37.84
CA ASN A 239 7.20 -3.82 38.24
C ASN A 239 5.66 -4.05 38.25
N GLY A 240 5.23 -5.24 38.72
CA GLY A 240 3.83 -5.64 38.83
C GLY A 240 3.16 -6.12 37.55
N VAL A 241 3.93 -6.33 36.48
CA VAL A 241 3.49 -6.90 35.20
C VAL A 241 4.22 -8.20 34.94
N GLN A 242 3.52 -9.22 34.43
CA GLN A 242 4.13 -10.50 34.05
C GLN A 242 4.79 -10.38 32.68
N LEU A 243 6.11 -10.59 32.59
CA LEU A 243 6.87 -10.58 31.34
C LEU A 243 7.56 -11.93 31.12
N PRO A 244 7.62 -12.44 29.87
CA PRO A 244 8.31 -13.69 29.57
C PRO A 244 9.83 -13.51 29.64
N HIS A 245 10.54 -14.50 30.20
CA HIS A 245 12.00 -14.53 30.25
C HIS A 245 12.60 -15.59 29.34
N LYS A 246 11.77 -16.44 28.74
CA LYS A 246 12.17 -17.36 27.68
C LYS A 246 11.27 -17.19 26.47
N ILE A 247 11.89 -16.97 25.32
CA ILE A 247 11.20 -16.79 24.05
C ILE A 247 11.82 -17.74 23.03
N GLU A 248 10.98 -18.46 22.30
CA GLU A 248 11.38 -19.25 21.15
C GLU A 248 10.78 -18.60 19.91
N LEU A 249 11.62 -18.13 18.99
CA LEU A 249 11.21 -17.44 17.77
C LEU A 249 11.47 -18.34 16.56
N HIS A 250 10.39 -18.71 15.88
CA HIS A 250 10.42 -19.37 14.58
C HIS A 250 10.20 -18.31 13.50
N ARG A 251 11.19 -18.06 12.67
CA ARG A 251 11.11 -17.08 11.60
C ARG A 251 11.65 -17.69 10.31
N ALA A 252 10.82 -17.77 9.27
CA ALA A 252 11.11 -18.53 8.05
C ALA A 252 11.52 -19.98 8.39
N ALA A 253 12.71 -20.42 7.97
CA ALA A 253 13.25 -21.74 8.29
C ALA A 253 14.18 -21.76 9.53
N ALA A 254 14.34 -20.64 10.21
CA ALA A 254 15.25 -20.53 11.35
C ALA A 254 14.48 -20.57 12.68
N LEU A 255 15.11 -21.16 13.67
CA LEU A 255 14.63 -21.29 15.04
C LEU A 255 15.66 -20.67 15.99
N TYR A 256 15.20 -19.73 16.80
CA TYR A 256 16.01 -19.00 17.76
C TYR A 256 15.48 -19.22 19.17
N SER A 257 16.38 -19.45 20.12
CA SER A 257 16.12 -19.40 21.55
C SER A 257 16.62 -18.11 22.12
N ILE A 258 15.77 -17.38 22.84
CA ILE A 258 16.08 -16.09 23.44
C ILE A 258 15.85 -16.20 24.96
N ASP A 259 16.90 -15.93 25.72
CA ASP A 259 16.85 -15.86 27.18
C ASP A 259 16.96 -14.39 27.61
N ILE A 260 15.89 -13.85 28.21
CA ILE A 260 15.82 -12.46 28.69
C ILE A 260 16.55 -12.37 30.03
N THR A 261 17.61 -11.59 30.04
CA THR A 261 18.45 -11.36 31.21
C THR A 261 18.08 -10.09 31.97
N ARG A 262 17.46 -9.13 31.28
CA ARG A 262 16.93 -7.88 31.85
C ARG A 262 15.56 -7.58 31.25
N ALA A 263 14.59 -7.33 32.10
CA ALA A 263 13.28 -6.81 31.70
C ALA A 263 12.98 -5.57 32.52
N ALA A 264 12.58 -4.49 31.85
CA ALA A 264 12.31 -3.20 32.49
C ALA A 264 10.97 -2.63 32.03
N VAL A 265 10.17 -2.16 32.98
CA VAL A 265 8.88 -1.51 32.74
C VAL A 265 8.94 -0.06 33.24
N ASN A 266 8.61 0.88 32.38
CA ASN A 266 8.63 2.32 32.63
C ASN A 266 10.03 2.92 32.84
N GLU A 267 11.08 2.23 32.44
CA GLU A 267 12.38 2.85 32.33
C GLU A 267 12.46 3.75 31.09
N PRO A 268 13.27 4.82 31.13
CA PRO A 268 13.42 5.72 29.99
C PRO A 268 14.01 5.02 28.76
N VAL A 269 13.25 4.91 27.68
CA VAL A 269 13.75 4.51 26.37
C VAL A 269 13.87 5.77 25.50
N GLY A 270 15.06 6.01 24.96
CA GLY A 270 15.33 7.19 24.14
C GLY A 270 14.49 7.18 22.86
N GLU A 271 13.96 8.34 22.44
CA GLU A 271 13.20 8.46 21.19
C GLU A 271 14.00 7.98 19.97
N ARG A 272 15.32 8.21 19.98
CA ARG A 272 16.22 7.89 18.88
C ARG A 272 16.45 6.41 18.64
N VAL A 273 16.11 5.55 19.59
CA VAL A 273 16.20 4.08 19.41
C VAL A 273 15.31 3.62 18.27
N PHE A 274 14.15 4.24 18.13
CA PHE A 274 13.15 3.87 17.12
C PHE A 274 13.39 4.51 15.75
N ASP A 275 14.17 5.60 15.69
CA ASP A 275 14.43 6.34 14.46
C ASP A 275 15.47 5.62 13.59
N PHE A 276 15.46 5.96 12.31
CA PHE A 276 16.51 5.52 11.39
C PHE A 276 17.90 5.86 11.96
N PRO A 277 18.85 4.92 11.87
CA PRO A 277 20.22 5.20 12.28
C PRO A 277 20.76 6.44 11.56
N ARG A 278 21.20 7.41 12.31
CA ARG A 278 21.80 8.61 11.72
C ARG A 278 23.17 8.25 11.18
N ASN A 279 23.27 8.09 9.88
CA ASN A 279 24.57 8.15 9.25
C ASN A 279 25.01 9.63 9.28
N SER A 280 25.87 9.97 10.22
CA SER A 280 26.39 11.33 10.43
C SER A 280 27.12 11.91 9.20
N GLN A 281 27.35 11.11 8.17
CA GLN A 281 28.03 11.48 6.94
C GLN A 281 27.09 11.77 5.76
N VAL A 282 25.78 11.64 5.91
CA VAL A 282 24.83 12.02 4.85
C VAL A 282 24.70 13.54 4.82
N GLN A 283 25.49 14.17 3.98
CA GLN A 283 25.31 15.56 3.63
C GLN A 283 24.04 15.65 2.75
N LEU A 284 23.05 16.40 3.23
CA LEU A 284 21.82 16.59 2.48
C LEU A 284 22.04 17.58 1.35
N PRO A 285 21.57 17.26 0.12
CA PRO A 285 21.52 18.25 -0.95
C PRO A 285 20.53 19.38 -0.59
N ASP A 286 20.72 20.52 -1.23
CA ASP A 286 19.64 21.52 -1.26
C ASP A 286 18.44 20.94 -1.99
N LEU A 287 17.39 20.61 -1.23
CA LEU A 287 16.18 19.97 -1.74
C LEU A 287 15.51 20.78 -2.85
N LYS A 288 15.48 22.12 -2.71
CA LYS A 288 14.90 22.99 -3.72
C LYS A 288 15.70 22.91 -5.04
N ALA A 289 17.02 22.91 -4.95
CA ALA A 289 17.89 22.74 -6.11
C ALA A 289 17.73 21.36 -6.75
N LEU A 290 17.69 20.29 -5.93
CA LEU A 290 17.50 18.91 -6.39
C LEU A 290 16.19 18.74 -7.14
N PHE A 291 15.07 19.15 -6.54
CA PHE A 291 13.76 19.02 -7.19
C PHE A 291 13.65 19.87 -8.46
N LYS A 292 14.28 21.06 -8.48
CA LYS A 292 14.34 21.87 -9.71
C LYS A 292 15.13 21.18 -10.81
N GLN A 293 16.21 20.48 -10.47
CA GLN A 293 16.97 19.68 -11.43
C GLN A 293 16.14 18.48 -11.95
N ILE A 294 15.43 17.79 -11.08
CA ILE A 294 14.50 16.71 -11.46
C ILE A 294 13.46 17.22 -12.47
N ASP A 295 12.87 18.37 -12.21
CA ASP A 295 11.89 19.00 -13.11
C ASP A 295 12.51 19.34 -14.47
N SER A 296 13.65 20.01 -14.46
CA SER A 296 14.34 20.39 -15.71
C SER A 296 14.82 19.18 -16.52
N ASN A 297 15.06 18.04 -15.88
CA ASN A 297 15.48 16.79 -16.54
C ASN A 297 14.29 16.01 -17.14
N GLN A 298 13.06 16.32 -16.75
CA GLN A 298 11.88 15.53 -17.11
C GLN A 298 11.68 15.41 -18.63
N GLN A 299 11.89 16.47 -19.38
CA GLN A 299 11.75 16.46 -20.85
C GLN A 299 12.79 15.54 -21.53
N ALA A 300 14.01 15.47 -21.00
CA ALA A 300 15.03 14.57 -21.51
C ALA A 300 14.67 13.11 -21.20
N LEU A 301 14.17 12.83 -20.00
CA LEU A 301 13.70 11.50 -19.62
C LEU A 301 12.50 11.06 -20.45
N ASP A 302 11.57 11.95 -20.72
CA ASP A 302 10.39 11.66 -21.55
C ASP A 302 10.79 11.23 -22.97
N LYS A 303 11.77 11.89 -23.59
CA LYS A 303 12.32 11.50 -24.89
C LYS A 303 12.96 10.11 -24.87
N ILE A 304 13.63 9.74 -23.76
CA ILE A 304 14.19 8.38 -23.62
C ILE A 304 13.06 7.37 -23.48
N LYS A 305 12.02 7.68 -22.68
CA LYS A 305 10.84 6.82 -22.48
C LYS A 305 10.09 6.53 -23.78
N GLU A 306 10.07 7.48 -24.73
CA GLU A 306 9.46 7.28 -26.05
C GLU A 306 10.06 6.13 -26.87
N ASN A 307 11.29 5.72 -26.54
CA ASN A 307 11.92 4.56 -27.17
C ASN A 307 11.48 3.23 -26.56
N TYR A 308 10.52 3.23 -25.64
CA TYR A 308 10.09 2.02 -24.95
C TYR A 308 8.61 1.74 -25.13
N ALA A 309 8.31 0.46 -25.30
CA ALA A 309 6.96 -0.10 -25.17
C ALA A 309 7.00 -1.25 -24.16
N GLY A 310 5.83 -1.62 -23.69
CA GLY A 310 5.71 -2.72 -22.73
C GLY A 310 4.31 -3.28 -22.66
N THR A 311 4.10 -4.14 -21.68
CA THR A 311 2.78 -4.66 -21.31
C THR A 311 2.42 -4.21 -19.90
N LYS A 312 1.13 -4.05 -19.64
CA LYS A 312 0.64 -3.80 -18.28
C LYS A 312 -0.60 -4.62 -17.98
N ILE A 313 -0.72 -5.00 -16.72
CA ILE A 313 -1.88 -5.66 -16.14
C ILE A 313 -2.46 -4.73 -15.08
N GLU A 314 -3.69 -4.30 -15.30
CA GLU A 314 -4.46 -3.48 -14.38
C GLU A 314 -5.52 -4.35 -13.70
N GLU A 315 -5.50 -4.37 -12.38
CA GLU A 315 -6.49 -5.06 -11.55
C GLU A 315 -7.23 -4.04 -10.71
N GLU A 316 -8.55 -4.00 -10.82
CA GLU A 316 -9.41 -3.07 -10.12
C GLU A 316 -10.44 -3.86 -9.31
N THR A 317 -10.47 -3.64 -8.00
CA THR A 317 -11.40 -4.30 -7.08
C THR A 317 -12.36 -3.28 -6.46
N ASP A 318 -13.64 -3.43 -6.76
CA ASP A 318 -14.74 -2.72 -6.12
C ASP A 318 -15.14 -3.41 -4.82
N TYR A 319 -15.53 -2.62 -3.82
CA TYR A 319 -16.01 -3.14 -2.54
C TYR A 319 -17.48 -2.83 -2.28
N GLU A 320 -18.14 -3.74 -1.56
CA GLU A 320 -19.43 -3.47 -0.96
C GLU A 320 -19.28 -2.56 0.27
N GLY A 321 -20.37 -1.91 0.70
CA GLY A 321 -20.35 -1.11 1.92
C GLY A 321 -20.06 -1.88 3.21
N SER A 322 -20.02 -3.22 3.15
CA SER A 322 -19.56 -4.11 4.21
C SER A 322 -18.04 -4.29 4.24
N GLY A 323 -17.31 -3.73 3.24
CA GLY A 323 -15.88 -3.92 3.06
C GLY A 323 -15.49 -5.25 2.41
N LYS A 324 -16.46 -6.04 1.93
CA LYS A 324 -16.19 -7.27 1.16
C LYS A 324 -15.96 -6.94 -0.30
N PRO A 325 -14.99 -7.57 -0.98
CA PRO A 325 -14.83 -7.45 -2.42
C PRO A 325 -16.12 -7.80 -3.15
N LYS A 326 -16.54 -6.94 -4.07
CA LYS A 326 -17.75 -7.11 -4.87
C LYS A 326 -17.43 -7.65 -6.25
N LYS A 327 -16.42 -7.07 -6.89
CA LYS A 327 -15.99 -7.41 -8.23
C LYS A 327 -14.53 -7.05 -8.39
N THR A 328 -13.79 -7.91 -9.05
CA THR A 328 -12.43 -7.61 -9.53
C THR A 328 -12.44 -7.72 -11.05
N ASP A 329 -11.96 -6.69 -11.72
CA ASP A 329 -11.74 -6.68 -13.16
C ASP A 329 -10.24 -6.62 -13.44
N VAL A 330 -9.78 -7.50 -14.33
CA VAL A 330 -8.39 -7.56 -14.77
C VAL A 330 -8.32 -7.15 -16.24
N ARG A 331 -7.49 -6.15 -16.56
CA ARG A 331 -7.27 -5.65 -17.92
C ARG A 331 -5.80 -5.83 -18.29
N GLU A 332 -5.53 -6.44 -19.42
CA GLU A 332 -4.20 -6.55 -19.99
C GLU A 332 -4.09 -5.62 -21.20
N SER A 333 -3.07 -4.76 -21.21
CA SER A 333 -2.83 -3.78 -22.27
C SER A 333 -1.37 -3.80 -22.72
N THR A 334 -1.14 -3.45 -23.97
CA THR A 334 0.16 -3.00 -24.44
C THR A 334 0.22 -1.48 -24.35
N PHE A 335 1.41 -0.91 -24.17
CA PHE A 335 1.57 0.53 -24.11
C PHE A 335 2.88 1.00 -24.74
N PHE A 336 2.93 2.27 -25.09
CA PHE A 336 4.12 3.02 -25.48
C PHE A 336 3.99 4.47 -25.01
N TYR A 337 5.03 5.27 -25.16
CA TYR A 337 5.00 6.68 -24.79
C TYR A 337 5.01 7.58 -26.03
N LEU A 338 4.21 8.64 -26.00
CA LEU A 338 4.14 9.68 -27.05
C LEU A 338 4.07 11.04 -26.35
N ASP A 339 5.00 11.92 -26.69
CA ASP A 339 5.15 13.24 -26.03
C ASP A 339 5.10 13.10 -24.49
N GLY A 340 5.89 12.11 -24.01
CA GLY A 340 5.98 11.73 -22.60
C GLY A 340 4.69 11.19 -21.99
N THR A 341 3.60 11.02 -22.72
CA THR A 341 2.32 10.48 -22.25
C THR A 341 2.21 9.00 -22.61
N GLU A 342 1.76 8.18 -21.66
CA GLU A 342 1.48 6.76 -21.93
C GLU A 342 0.23 6.62 -22.78
N VAL A 343 0.38 5.91 -23.91
CA VAL A 343 -0.71 5.48 -24.78
C VAL A 343 -0.85 3.98 -24.66
N SER A 344 -1.97 3.51 -24.14
CA SER A 344 -2.21 2.08 -23.93
C SER A 344 -3.33 1.55 -24.82
N THR A 345 -3.16 0.31 -25.27
CA THR A 345 -4.14 -0.44 -26.07
C THR A 345 -4.58 -1.67 -25.29
N LEU A 346 -5.86 -1.76 -24.97
CA LEU A 346 -6.45 -2.90 -24.25
C LEU A 346 -6.45 -4.12 -25.15
N VAL A 347 -5.96 -5.25 -24.64
CA VAL A 347 -5.83 -6.53 -25.37
C VAL A 347 -6.77 -7.59 -24.83
N LYS A 348 -6.87 -7.68 -23.47
CA LYS A 348 -7.73 -8.68 -22.82
C LYS A 348 -8.46 -8.07 -21.63
N ILE A 349 -9.62 -8.65 -21.32
CA ILE A 349 -10.39 -8.39 -20.08
C ILE A 349 -10.65 -9.74 -19.41
N ASN A 350 -10.28 -9.85 -18.11
CA ASN A 350 -10.43 -11.07 -17.31
C ASN A 350 -9.87 -12.32 -18.03
N GLY A 351 -8.67 -12.17 -18.64
CA GLY A 351 -7.98 -13.21 -19.37
C GLY A 351 -8.54 -13.53 -20.77
N GLN A 352 -9.66 -12.90 -21.17
CA GLN A 352 -10.30 -13.13 -22.47
C GLN A 352 -9.91 -12.03 -23.46
N PRO A 353 -9.48 -12.38 -24.70
CA PRO A 353 -9.26 -11.40 -25.74
C PRO A 353 -10.51 -10.57 -26.06
N LEU A 354 -10.32 -9.35 -26.52
CA LEU A 354 -11.43 -8.51 -26.95
C LEU A 354 -12.14 -9.09 -28.17
N SER A 355 -13.47 -8.95 -28.21
CA SER A 355 -14.24 -9.24 -29.42
C SER A 355 -13.83 -8.31 -30.58
N LEU A 356 -14.06 -8.70 -31.84
CA LEU A 356 -13.73 -7.87 -33.01
C LEU A 356 -14.37 -6.47 -32.93
N GLU A 357 -15.58 -6.37 -32.41
CA GLU A 357 -16.25 -5.08 -32.24
C GLU A 357 -15.58 -4.24 -31.13
N ALA A 358 -15.21 -4.85 -29.99
CA ALA A 358 -14.48 -4.20 -28.91
C ALA A 358 -13.08 -3.74 -29.37
N GLN A 359 -12.36 -4.54 -30.16
CA GLN A 359 -11.08 -4.16 -30.76
C GLN A 359 -11.21 -2.94 -31.67
N LYS A 360 -12.25 -2.89 -32.53
CA LYS A 360 -12.50 -1.71 -33.39
C LYS A 360 -12.74 -0.44 -32.56
N LYS A 361 -13.53 -0.54 -31.48
CA LYS A 361 -13.79 0.60 -30.58
C LYS A 361 -12.50 1.03 -29.86
N GLU A 362 -11.70 0.07 -29.42
CA GLU A 362 -10.43 0.36 -28.74
C GLU A 362 -9.43 1.02 -29.69
N ASN A 363 -9.28 0.50 -30.90
CA ASN A 363 -8.42 1.12 -31.92
C ASN A 363 -8.84 2.56 -32.24
N ALA A 364 -10.15 2.83 -32.37
CA ALA A 364 -10.66 4.17 -32.57
C ALA A 364 -10.37 5.10 -31.37
N ARG A 365 -10.44 4.59 -30.13
CA ARG A 365 -10.08 5.32 -28.91
C ARG A 365 -8.60 5.70 -28.92
N VAL A 366 -7.73 4.73 -29.22
CA VAL A 366 -6.27 4.94 -29.26
C VAL A 366 -5.89 5.97 -30.33
N LEU A 367 -6.43 5.82 -31.54
CA LEU A 367 -6.18 6.79 -32.65
C LEU A 367 -6.63 8.21 -32.27
N LYS A 368 -7.78 8.33 -31.60
CA LYS A 368 -8.25 9.64 -31.12
C LYS A 368 -7.32 10.22 -30.04
N GLN A 369 -6.82 9.41 -29.13
CA GLN A 369 -5.87 9.83 -28.09
C GLN A 369 -4.56 10.33 -28.73
N ILE A 370 -4.03 9.61 -29.74
CA ILE A 370 -2.84 9.99 -30.48
C ILE A 370 -3.07 11.35 -31.18
N ASP A 371 -4.17 11.51 -31.91
CA ASP A 371 -4.53 12.76 -32.63
C ASP A 371 -4.66 13.95 -31.64
N GLU A 372 -5.23 13.74 -30.45
CA GLU A 372 -5.32 14.76 -29.41
C GLU A 372 -3.94 15.16 -28.86
N LEU A 373 -3.04 14.19 -28.64
CA LEU A 373 -1.66 14.44 -28.18
C LEU A 373 -0.85 15.20 -29.26
N GLU A 374 -0.91 14.78 -30.53
CA GLU A 374 -0.22 15.45 -31.64
C GLU A 374 -0.70 16.89 -31.83
N LYS A 375 -2.01 17.13 -31.71
CA LYS A 375 -2.57 18.47 -31.76
C LYS A 375 -2.12 19.34 -30.58
N SER A 376 -2.04 18.79 -29.39
CA SER A 376 -1.56 19.51 -28.21
C SER A 376 -0.07 19.85 -28.32
N ALA A 377 0.75 18.90 -28.81
CA ALA A 377 2.17 19.13 -29.08
C ALA A 377 2.38 20.21 -30.13
N SER A 378 1.59 20.19 -31.23
CA SER A 378 1.66 21.19 -32.28
C SER A 378 1.24 22.58 -31.80
N LYS A 379 0.22 22.71 -30.95
CA LYS A 379 -0.17 23.96 -30.30
C LYS A 379 0.92 24.48 -29.38
N LYS A 380 1.52 23.64 -28.52
CA LYS A 380 2.65 24.04 -27.67
C LYS A 380 3.84 24.55 -28.47
N ALA A 381 4.12 23.97 -29.64
CA ALA A 381 5.19 24.40 -30.53
C ALA A 381 4.91 25.73 -31.24
N SER A 382 3.63 26.10 -31.48
CA SER A 382 3.18 27.30 -32.20
C SER A 382 2.73 28.46 -31.32
N SER A 383 2.62 28.26 -29.99
CA SER A 383 2.09 29.28 -29.07
C SER A 383 3.08 30.41 -28.82
N GLY A 384 2.63 31.63 -29.12
CA GLY A 384 3.33 32.89 -28.82
C GLY A 384 3.10 33.34 -27.36
N GLU A 385 3.73 34.45 -26.97
CA GLU A 385 3.75 34.94 -25.57
C GLU A 385 2.36 35.19 -24.92
N LYS A 386 1.28 35.34 -25.70
CA LYS A 386 -0.08 35.51 -25.15
C LYS A 386 -0.74 34.22 -24.65
N ASP A 387 -0.43 33.10 -25.27
CA ASP A 387 -0.98 31.80 -24.86
C ASP A 387 -0.27 31.23 -23.61
N LYS A 388 0.88 31.81 -23.24
CA LYS A 388 1.59 31.45 -21.98
C LYS A 388 0.80 31.84 -20.72
N GLN A 389 -0.14 32.75 -20.81
CA GLN A 389 -0.94 33.18 -19.66
C GLN A 389 -2.14 32.28 -19.43
N GLU A 390 -2.78 31.76 -20.49
CA GLU A 390 -3.84 30.75 -20.41
C GLU A 390 -3.23 29.36 -20.05
N GLN A 391 -2.04 29.03 -20.57
CA GLN A 391 -1.29 27.83 -20.17
C GLN A 391 -0.86 27.89 -18.70
N LYS A 392 -0.60 29.06 -18.15
CA LYS A 392 -0.25 29.22 -16.74
C LYS A 392 -1.46 29.03 -15.83
N GLU A 393 -2.68 29.26 -16.30
CA GLU A 393 -3.92 28.94 -15.57
C GLU A 393 -4.25 27.43 -15.64
N GLU A 394 -3.92 26.74 -16.75
CA GLU A 394 -4.02 25.26 -16.83
C GLU A 394 -2.89 24.57 -16.06
N GLU A 395 -1.68 25.14 -16.02
CA GLU A 395 -0.56 24.66 -15.19
C GLU A 395 -0.82 24.85 -13.68
N ASP A 396 -1.67 25.79 -13.28
CA ASP A 396 -2.10 25.98 -11.89
C ASP A 396 -3.08 24.86 -11.41
N GLU A 397 -3.64 24.06 -12.31
CA GLU A 397 -4.42 22.85 -11.98
C GLU A 397 -3.54 21.62 -11.79
N ASP A 398 -2.28 21.64 -12.24
CA ASP A 398 -1.34 20.54 -12.09
C ASP A 398 -0.54 20.62 -10.78
N ILE A 399 -0.19 19.45 -10.21
CA ILE A 399 0.67 19.39 -9.03
C ILE A 399 2.09 19.82 -9.40
N SER A 400 2.41 21.09 -9.14
CA SER A 400 3.75 21.61 -9.37
C SER A 400 4.71 21.19 -8.26
N ILE A 401 6.01 21.07 -8.62
CA ILE A 401 7.08 20.82 -7.64
C ILE A 401 7.10 21.87 -6.55
N ASP A 402 6.97 23.14 -6.95
CA ASP A 402 7.04 24.26 -6.03
C ASP A 402 5.89 24.21 -5.02
N ALA A 403 4.66 23.85 -5.45
CA ALA A 403 3.55 23.64 -4.55
C ALA A 403 3.80 22.47 -3.58
N PHE A 404 4.37 21.35 -4.06
CA PHE A 404 4.71 20.21 -3.21
C PHE A 404 5.79 20.56 -2.18
N LEU A 405 6.86 21.25 -2.58
CA LEU A 405 7.93 21.68 -1.69
C LEU A 405 7.46 22.68 -0.62
N ARG A 406 6.49 23.54 -0.94
CA ARG A 406 5.92 24.50 0.02
C ARG A 406 4.90 23.84 0.95
N ALA A 407 4.10 22.93 0.43
CA ALA A 407 3.01 22.29 1.17
C ALA A 407 3.46 21.15 2.07
N CYS A 408 4.65 20.60 1.86
CA CYS A 408 5.21 19.50 2.63
C CYS A 408 6.50 19.88 3.37
N GLN A 409 6.73 19.24 4.52
CA GLN A 409 8.01 19.21 5.21
C GLN A 409 8.67 17.88 4.90
N PHE A 410 9.97 17.91 4.58
CA PHE A 410 10.78 16.72 4.32
C PHE A 410 11.63 16.43 5.55
N VAL A 411 11.48 15.23 6.10
CA VAL A 411 12.12 14.81 7.34
C VAL A 411 12.78 13.45 7.17
N ASN A 412 13.61 13.05 8.14
CA ASN A 412 14.29 11.76 8.19
C ASN A 412 15.06 11.41 6.90
N PRO A 413 15.97 12.30 6.43
CA PRO A 413 16.78 12.02 5.25
C PRO A 413 17.70 10.84 5.50
N ARG A 414 17.80 9.95 4.51
CA ARG A 414 18.63 8.75 4.57
C ARG A 414 19.01 8.26 3.18
N ARG A 415 20.07 7.47 3.12
CA ARG A 415 20.45 6.75 1.89
C ARG A 415 20.04 5.29 2.04
N GLU A 416 19.42 4.78 1.01
CA GLU A 416 18.99 3.39 0.90
C GLU A 416 19.47 2.81 -0.42
N ARG A 417 19.41 1.49 -0.52
CA ARG A 417 19.61 0.80 -1.77
C ARG A 417 18.27 0.31 -2.32
N PHE A 418 17.87 0.85 -3.47
CA PHE A 418 16.62 0.48 -4.12
C PHE A 418 16.93 -0.11 -5.51
N ARG A 419 16.56 -1.39 -5.71
CA ARG A 419 16.79 -2.12 -6.97
C ARG A 419 18.25 -2.01 -7.47
N GLY A 420 19.21 -2.10 -6.54
CA GLY A 420 20.63 -2.06 -6.85
C GLY A 420 21.22 -0.66 -7.05
N GLN A 421 20.43 0.40 -6.99
CA GLN A 421 20.87 1.79 -7.06
C GLN A 421 20.86 2.45 -5.69
N ASP A 422 21.84 3.34 -5.43
CA ASP A 422 21.83 4.18 -4.24
C ASP A 422 20.84 5.32 -4.43
N VAL A 423 19.93 5.47 -3.48
CA VAL A 423 18.86 6.47 -3.53
C VAL A 423 18.82 7.30 -2.25
N LEU A 424 18.43 8.54 -2.39
CA LEU A 424 18.12 9.43 -1.29
C LEU A 424 16.64 9.31 -0.94
N VAL A 425 16.36 9.11 0.34
CA VAL A 425 15.00 8.85 0.82
C VAL A 425 14.61 9.89 1.86
N PHE A 426 13.38 10.36 1.76
CA PHE A 426 12.77 11.27 2.72
C PHE A 426 11.38 10.78 3.10
N ASP A 427 11.03 10.98 4.36
CA ASP A 427 9.63 11.06 4.74
C ASP A 427 9.15 12.48 4.43
N PHE A 428 7.92 12.64 4.00
CA PHE A 428 7.28 13.93 3.84
C PHE A 428 5.95 13.97 4.60
N GLU A 429 5.62 15.13 5.13
CA GLU A 429 4.42 15.35 5.91
C GLU A 429 3.84 16.75 5.62
N PRO A 430 2.54 16.96 5.88
CA PRO A 430 1.92 18.27 5.69
C PRO A 430 2.69 19.37 6.43
N ASN A 431 2.97 20.48 5.74
CA ASN A 431 3.49 21.68 6.38
C ASN A 431 2.35 22.44 7.08
N PRO A 432 2.34 22.53 8.43
CA PRO A 432 1.25 23.16 9.17
C PRO A 432 1.15 24.67 8.93
N GLU A 433 2.24 25.32 8.49
CA GLU A 433 2.28 26.75 8.22
C GLU A 433 1.81 27.10 6.79
N PHE A 434 1.70 26.10 5.92
CA PHE A 434 1.28 26.31 4.55
C PHE A 434 -0.22 26.61 4.45
N LYS A 435 -0.58 27.63 3.68
CA LYS A 435 -1.96 28.02 3.41
C LYS A 435 -2.29 27.75 1.94
N ALA A 436 -3.00 26.67 1.70
CA ALA A 436 -3.41 26.24 0.37
C ALA A 436 -4.39 27.25 -0.27
N ARG A 437 -4.13 27.64 -1.51
CA ARG A 437 -4.92 28.61 -2.29
C ARG A 437 -5.79 27.91 -3.35
N SER A 438 -5.27 26.84 -3.96
CA SER A 438 -5.97 26.04 -4.97
C SER A 438 -6.50 24.73 -4.39
N LEU A 439 -7.33 24.01 -5.15
CA LEU A 439 -7.80 22.66 -4.79
C LEU A 439 -6.63 21.68 -4.75
N VAL A 440 -5.73 21.77 -5.71
CA VAL A 440 -4.52 20.93 -5.81
C VAL A 440 -3.63 21.13 -4.59
N GLU A 441 -3.37 22.36 -4.18
CA GLU A 441 -2.61 22.66 -2.97
C GLU A 441 -3.28 22.11 -1.70
N LYS A 442 -4.63 22.13 -1.61
CA LYS A 442 -5.37 21.52 -0.50
C LYS A 442 -5.22 20.00 -0.48
N VAL A 443 -5.15 19.35 -1.64
CA VAL A 443 -4.86 17.92 -1.77
C VAL A 443 -3.45 17.63 -1.25
N ILE A 444 -2.44 18.34 -1.77
CA ILE A 444 -1.04 18.15 -1.37
C ILE A 444 -0.87 18.35 0.14
N GLN A 445 -1.50 19.37 0.72
CA GLN A 445 -1.46 19.68 2.16
C GLN A 445 -2.05 18.55 3.04
N LYS A 446 -2.72 17.56 2.46
CA LYS A 446 -3.25 16.38 3.17
C LYS A 446 -2.41 15.13 2.99
N LEU A 447 -1.37 15.20 2.15
CA LEU A 447 -0.52 14.07 1.85
C LEU A 447 0.64 13.97 2.84
N GLY A 448 0.94 12.76 3.23
CA GLY A 448 2.18 12.37 3.87
C GLY A 448 2.68 11.09 3.23
N GLY A 449 3.94 10.74 3.45
CA GLY A 449 4.48 9.53 2.86
C GLY A 449 5.99 9.48 2.81
N VAL A 450 6.50 8.69 1.87
CA VAL A 450 7.94 8.48 1.65
C VAL A 450 8.24 8.65 0.16
N ILE A 451 9.35 9.29 -0.16
CA ILE A 451 9.84 9.50 -1.52
C ILE A 451 11.30 9.02 -1.64
N TRP A 452 11.59 8.28 -2.70
CA TRP A 452 12.91 7.79 -3.06
C TRP A 452 13.37 8.46 -4.34
N ILE A 453 14.55 9.05 -4.32
CA ILE A 453 15.13 9.84 -5.41
C ILE A 453 16.48 9.26 -5.81
N ASP A 454 16.65 8.95 -7.09
CA ASP A 454 17.96 8.71 -7.67
C ASP A 454 18.59 10.06 -8.02
N GLU A 455 19.61 10.47 -7.25
CA GLU A 455 20.30 11.75 -7.46
C GLU A 455 21.12 11.80 -8.76
N LYS A 456 21.53 10.62 -9.28
CA LYS A 456 22.32 10.54 -10.53
C LYS A 456 21.43 10.62 -11.76
N ALA A 457 20.33 9.87 -11.73
CA ALA A 457 19.33 9.88 -12.80
C ALA A 457 18.41 11.11 -12.73
N LEU A 458 18.41 11.84 -11.63
CA LEU A 458 17.51 12.97 -11.34
C LEU A 458 16.04 12.57 -11.56
N ASP A 459 15.64 11.46 -10.96
CA ASP A 459 14.27 10.95 -11.08
C ASP A 459 13.75 10.43 -9.72
N VAL A 460 12.42 10.48 -9.56
CA VAL A 460 11.70 9.89 -8.43
C VAL A 460 11.43 8.43 -8.76
N VAL A 461 12.14 7.53 -8.10
CA VAL A 461 12.12 6.09 -8.42
C VAL A 461 11.06 5.31 -7.65
N ARG A 462 10.61 5.86 -6.52
CA ARG A 462 9.49 5.34 -5.72
C ARG A 462 8.81 6.46 -4.97
N LEU A 463 7.50 6.37 -4.88
CA LEU A 463 6.66 7.24 -4.04
C LEU A 463 5.62 6.37 -3.33
N ASP A 464 5.45 6.60 -2.03
CA ASP A 464 4.35 6.08 -1.25
C ASP A 464 3.68 7.26 -0.55
N ALA A 465 2.53 7.67 -1.04
CA ALA A 465 1.79 8.83 -0.56
C ALA A 465 0.42 8.43 -0.05
N PHE A 466 -0.01 9.00 1.07
CA PHE A 466 -1.32 8.73 1.65
C PHE A 466 -1.92 9.97 2.31
N PHE A 467 -3.24 10.00 2.38
CA PHE A 467 -3.96 11.06 3.09
C PHE A 467 -3.83 10.87 4.61
N VAL A 468 -3.18 11.81 5.28
CA VAL A 468 -3.02 11.78 6.76
C VAL A 468 -4.29 12.21 7.49
N ASN A 469 -5.18 12.94 6.82
CA ASN A 469 -6.48 13.40 7.32
C ASN A 469 -7.54 13.30 6.22
N ASP A 470 -8.81 13.22 6.63
CA ASP A 470 -9.93 13.29 5.69
C ASP A 470 -9.93 14.64 4.93
N MET A 471 -10.30 14.60 3.67
CA MET A 471 -10.47 15.80 2.85
C MET A 471 -11.92 15.94 2.40
N LYS A 472 -12.56 17.06 2.79
CA LYS A 472 -13.96 17.37 2.49
C LYS A 472 -14.09 18.30 1.29
N PHE A 473 -14.84 17.88 0.30
CA PHE A 473 -15.18 18.70 -0.86
C PHE A 473 -16.52 19.42 -0.63
N ALA A 474 -16.55 20.75 -0.85
CA ALA A 474 -17.71 21.59 -0.59
C ALA A 474 -18.31 21.39 0.83
N GLY A 475 -17.45 21.37 1.86
CA GLY A 475 -17.87 21.17 3.24
C GLY A 475 -18.41 19.78 3.54
N GLY A 476 -18.10 18.76 2.73
CA GLY A 476 -18.60 17.41 2.83
C GLY A 476 -19.93 17.17 2.11
N LEU A 477 -20.47 18.19 1.44
CA LEU A 477 -21.73 18.08 0.69
C LEU A 477 -21.59 17.29 -0.61
N LEU A 478 -20.38 17.25 -1.21
CA LEU A 478 -20.16 16.54 -2.46
C LEU A 478 -19.44 15.20 -2.24
N ALA A 479 -18.30 15.21 -1.58
CA ALA A 479 -17.52 14.02 -1.32
C ALA A 479 -16.54 14.24 -0.15
N ASP A 480 -16.20 13.16 0.54
CA ASP A 480 -15.13 13.09 1.53
C ASP A 480 -14.14 12.01 1.12
N LEU A 481 -12.92 12.40 0.75
CA LEU A 481 -11.79 11.49 0.66
C LEU A 481 -11.35 11.11 2.07
N GLN A 482 -11.34 9.84 2.36
CA GLN A 482 -11.04 9.36 3.69
C GLN A 482 -9.53 9.30 3.94
N LYS A 483 -9.14 9.52 5.19
CA LYS A 483 -7.80 9.20 5.68
C LYS A 483 -7.41 7.78 5.27
N GLY A 484 -6.17 7.61 4.77
CA GLY A 484 -5.66 6.33 4.32
C GLY A 484 -5.89 6.05 2.83
N THR A 485 -6.59 6.92 2.08
CA THR A 485 -6.47 6.94 0.61
C THR A 485 -4.99 7.05 0.25
N ARG A 486 -4.49 6.14 -0.60
CA ARG A 486 -3.06 5.93 -0.81
C ARG A 486 -2.73 5.76 -2.28
N VAL A 487 -1.55 6.21 -2.67
CA VAL A 487 -0.95 6.00 -3.99
C VAL A 487 0.47 5.52 -3.81
N VAL A 488 0.82 4.44 -4.49
CA VAL A 488 2.19 3.91 -4.56
C VAL A 488 2.64 3.89 -6.00
N LEU A 489 3.86 4.31 -6.24
CA LEU A 489 4.54 4.25 -7.53
C LEU A 489 5.91 3.64 -7.32
N GLU A 490 6.25 2.66 -8.16
CA GLU A 490 7.58 2.09 -8.21
C GLU A 490 8.07 2.02 -9.64
N GLN A 491 9.35 2.29 -9.82
CA GLN A 491 10.03 2.19 -11.10
C GLN A 491 11.15 1.13 -11.05
N THR A 492 11.60 0.68 -12.19
CA THR A 492 12.78 -0.17 -12.36
C THR A 492 13.73 0.48 -13.35
N TYR A 493 15.04 0.33 -13.11
CA TYR A 493 16.07 0.89 -13.98
C TYR A 493 16.31 -0.04 -15.17
N VAL A 494 15.97 0.41 -16.37
CA VAL A 494 15.95 -0.40 -17.59
C VAL A 494 17.14 0.00 -18.48
N ASN A 495 17.86 -1.00 -18.98
CA ASN A 495 19.02 -0.87 -19.87
C ASN A 495 20.10 0.09 -19.38
N ASN A 496 20.20 0.32 -18.06
CA ASN A 496 21.12 1.27 -17.42
C ASN A 496 20.98 2.72 -17.95
N GLU A 497 19.78 3.13 -18.36
CA GLU A 497 19.58 4.46 -18.93
C GLU A 497 18.36 5.23 -18.41
N VAL A 498 17.29 4.52 -18.02
CA VAL A 498 16.04 5.19 -17.62
C VAL A 498 15.27 4.38 -16.58
N TRP A 499 14.62 5.08 -15.67
CA TRP A 499 13.64 4.51 -14.75
C TRP A 499 12.27 4.45 -15.45
N LEU A 500 11.66 3.26 -15.45
CA LEU A 500 10.34 2.99 -16.02
C LEU A 500 9.41 2.39 -14.98
N PRO A 501 8.10 2.67 -15.02
CA PRO A 501 7.13 2.11 -14.09
C PRO A 501 7.21 0.59 -14.02
N THR A 502 7.07 0.01 -12.84
CA THR A 502 6.94 -1.44 -12.64
C THR A 502 5.71 -1.80 -11.82
N TYR A 503 5.33 -0.90 -10.92
CA TYR A 503 4.17 -1.10 -10.06
C TYR A 503 3.51 0.22 -9.71
N GLN A 504 2.19 0.23 -9.76
CA GLN A 504 1.35 1.31 -9.25
C GLN A 504 0.23 0.70 -8.43
N GLU A 505 -0.11 1.34 -7.32
CA GLU A 505 -1.24 0.97 -6.47
C GLU A 505 -2.00 2.23 -6.10
N VAL A 506 -3.32 2.16 -6.18
CA VAL A 506 -4.21 3.22 -5.76
C VAL A 506 -5.28 2.62 -4.86
N HIS A 507 -5.35 3.11 -3.63
CA HIS A 507 -6.42 2.78 -2.70
C HIS A 507 -7.27 4.02 -2.47
N ILE A 508 -8.51 3.99 -2.88
CA ILE A 508 -9.45 5.12 -2.78
C ILE A 508 -10.62 4.74 -1.86
N ASP A 509 -10.84 5.53 -0.83
CA ASP A 509 -12.03 5.45 0.02
C ASP A 509 -12.73 6.83 0.00
N VAL A 510 -13.86 6.91 -0.69
CA VAL A 510 -14.66 8.14 -0.85
C VAL A 510 -16.04 7.93 -0.27
N ARG A 511 -16.48 8.85 0.57
CA ARG A 511 -17.86 8.92 1.06
C ARG A 511 -18.58 10.07 0.39
N PHE A 512 -19.82 9.81 -0.04
CA PHE A 512 -20.73 10.82 -0.58
C PHE A 512 -21.90 11.02 0.38
N LEU A 513 -22.34 12.27 0.55
CA LEU A 513 -23.39 12.60 1.54
C LEU A 513 -24.72 11.88 1.30
N LEU A 514 -25.10 11.69 0.03
CA LEU A 514 -26.42 11.16 -0.36
C LEU A 514 -26.35 9.79 -1.04
N VAL A 515 -25.16 9.22 -1.20
CA VAL A 515 -24.96 7.94 -1.90
C VAL A 515 -24.00 7.08 -1.07
N LYS A 516 -24.12 5.77 -1.22
CA LYS A 516 -23.22 4.82 -0.58
C LYS A 516 -21.76 5.12 -1.00
N GLY A 517 -20.84 5.18 -0.04
CA GLY A 517 -19.43 5.42 -0.29
C GLY A 517 -18.85 4.40 -1.30
N VAL A 518 -17.83 4.84 -2.02
CA VAL A 518 -17.09 4.04 -3.01
C VAL A 518 -15.73 3.73 -2.44
N LYS A 519 -15.38 2.46 -2.39
CA LYS A 519 -14.05 1.98 -2.06
C LYS A 519 -13.53 1.17 -3.25
N VAL A 520 -12.35 1.54 -3.75
CA VAL A 520 -11.72 0.92 -4.92
C VAL A 520 -10.24 0.70 -4.60
N ASP A 521 -9.78 -0.50 -4.87
CA ASP A 521 -8.36 -0.83 -4.92
C ASP A 521 -7.98 -1.10 -6.37
N GLY A 522 -6.99 -0.36 -6.87
CA GLY A 522 -6.42 -0.54 -8.20
C GLY A 522 -4.94 -0.87 -8.09
N THR A 523 -4.49 -1.88 -8.83
CA THR A 523 -3.07 -2.16 -9.02
C THR A 523 -2.73 -2.24 -10.50
N THR A 524 -1.58 -1.70 -10.89
CA THR A 524 -1.04 -1.83 -12.24
C THR A 524 0.37 -2.39 -12.16
N ARG A 525 0.63 -3.47 -12.87
CA ARG A 525 1.95 -4.06 -13.01
C ARG A 525 2.43 -3.92 -14.45
N TYR A 526 3.63 -3.38 -14.60
CA TYR A 526 4.28 -3.15 -15.88
C TYR A 526 5.38 -4.19 -16.10
N SER A 527 5.49 -4.72 -17.33
CA SER A 527 6.48 -5.73 -17.70
C SER A 527 6.84 -5.67 -19.18
N ASP A 528 7.73 -6.56 -19.61
CA ASP A 528 8.10 -6.81 -20.99
C ASP A 528 8.55 -5.56 -21.75
N TYR A 529 9.30 -4.70 -21.08
CA TYR A 529 9.89 -3.50 -21.70
C TYR A 529 10.78 -3.86 -22.88
N LYS A 530 10.47 -3.28 -24.05
CA LYS A 530 11.23 -3.42 -25.29
C LYS A 530 11.64 -2.05 -25.76
N LYS A 531 12.96 -1.89 -26.03
CA LYS A 531 13.48 -0.70 -26.67
C LYS A 531 13.42 -0.85 -28.17
N PHE A 532 12.94 0.16 -28.86
CA PHE A 532 12.94 0.22 -30.32
C PHE A 532 13.42 1.60 -30.79
N ASN A 533 13.96 1.67 -31.99
CA ASN A 533 14.32 2.93 -32.60
C ASN A 533 13.08 3.55 -33.29
N VAL A 534 12.97 4.87 -33.27
CA VAL A 534 11.83 5.65 -33.78
C VAL A 534 11.49 5.33 -35.25
N GLU A 535 12.46 4.85 -36.04
CA GLU A 535 12.21 4.40 -37.43
C GLU A 535 11.25 3.20 -37.55
N THR A 536 11.02 2.47 -36.45
CA THR A 536 10.15 1.28 -36.42
C THR A 536 8.70 1.60 -36.04
N LEU A 537 8.41 2.82 -35.55
CA LEU A 537 7.06 3.22 -35.11
C LEU A 537 6.02 3.27 -36.23
N SER A 538 6.44 3.46 -37.47
CA SER A 538 5.53 3.43 -38.63
C SER A 538 4.95 2.04 -38.93
N THR A 539 5.50 0.97 -38.34
CA THR A 539 5.11 -0.42 -38.55
C THR A 539 4.37 -1.05 -37.35
N ILE A 540 4.24 -0.38 -36.22
CA ILE A 540 3.42 -0.85 -35.07
C ILE A 540 1.93 -0.46 -35.24
N GLY A 541 1.54 -0.11 -36.48
CA GLY A 541 0.17 0.03 -36.83
C GLY A 541 -0.53 -1.35 -36.92
N MET A 542 -1.46 -1.60 -36.03
CA MET A 542 -2.43 -2.70 -35.90
C MET A 542 -1.83 -4.11 -35.77
N PRO A 543 -2.23 -4.90 -34.77
CA PRO A 543 -2.03 -6.34 -34.80
C PRO A 543 -2.67 -6.88 -36.07
N LYS A 544 -1.87 -7.54 -36.93
CA LYS A 544 -2.41 -8.29 -38.06
C LYS A 544 -3.49 -9.23 -37.51
N PRO A 545 -4.71 -9.27 -38.12
CA PRO A 545 -5.67 -10.29 -37.76
C PRO A 545 -4.99 -11.65 -37.98
N ALA A 546 -5.13 -12.54 -37.00
CA ALA A 546 -4.66 -13.91 -37.16
C ALA A 546 -5.28 -14.47 -38.42
N SER A 547 -4.45 -14.62 -39.49
CA SER A 547 -4.84 -15.36 -40.66
C SER A 547 -5.03 -16.80 -40.21
N ASP A 548 -6.15 -17.41 -40.59
CA ASP A 548 -6.49 -18.78 -40.36
C ASP A 548 -5.25 -19.67 -40.46
N ALA A 549 -4.90 -20.29 -39.32
CA ALA A 549 -3.87 -21.31 -39.29
C ALA A 549 -4.39 -22.49 -40.09
N THR A 550 -4.01 -22.57 -41.36
CA THR A 550 -4.16 -23.74 -42.20
C THR A 550 -3.49 -24.90 -41.46
N ALA A 551 -4.26 -25.95 -41.24
CA ALA A 551 -3.86 -27.16 -40.56
C ALA A 551 -2.49 -27.66 -41.07
N ALA A 552 -1.55 -27.87 -40.13
CA ALA A 552 -0.29 -28.51 -40.41
C ALA A 552 -0.57 -29.96 -40.94
N PRO A 553 0.11 -30.42 -42.01
CA PRO A 553 -0.03 -31.79 -42.44
C PRO A 553 0.57 -32.74 -41.38
N ALA A 554 -0.14 -33.86 -41.17
CA ALA A 554 0.24 -34.92 -40.25
C ALA A 554 1.64 -35.48 -40.58
N PRO A 555 2.45 -35.88 -39.61
CA PRO A 555 3.75 -36.48 -39.89
C PRO A 555 3.58 -37.86 -40.52
N THR A 556 4.12 -38.00 -41.74
CA THR A 556 4.28 -39.29 -42.41
C THR A 556 5.31 -40.13 -41.67
N THR A 557 4.84 -41.22 -41.09
CA THR A 557 5.69 -42.30 -40.58
C THR A 557 6.37 -43.02 -41.74
N SER A 558 7.70 -42.92 -41.84
CA SER A 558 8.52 -43.75 -42.72
C SER A 558 8.97 -45.01 -41.98
N PRO A 559 8.90 -46.21 -42.57
CA PRO A 559 9.22 -47.45 -41.87
C PRO A 559 10.74 -47.64 -41.74
N ALA A 560 11.15 -48.06 -40.56
CA ALA A 560 12.51 -48.49 -40.26
C ALA A 560 12.87 -49.76 -41.08
N LYS A 561 14.06 -49.78 -41.74
CA LYS A 561 14.70 -50.98 -42.24
C LYS A 561 15.69 -51.51 -41.22
N PRO A 562 15.80 -52.86 -41.10
CA PRO A 562 16.66 -53.49 -40.12
C PRO A 562 18.11 -53.65 -40.59
N GLN A 563 19.05 -53.36 -39.72
CA GLN A 563 20.29 -54.15 -39.51
C GLN A 563 20.87 -53.83 -38.17
#